data_3d38ca536655e7343f2c9da45a90405e
#
_entry.id   3d38ca536655e7343f2c9da45a90405e
#
_cell.length_a   1.000
_cell.length_b   1.000
_cell.length_c   1.000
_cell.angle_alpha   90.00
_cell.angle_beta   90.00
_cell.angle_gamma   90.00
#
_symmetry.space_group_name_H-M   'P 1'
#
loop_
_entity.id
_entity.type
_entity.pdbx_description
1 polymer ?
#
loop_
_entity_poly.entity_id
_entity_poly.type
_entity_poly.pdbx_seq_one_letter_code
_entity_poly.pdbx_strand_id
1 'polypeptide(L)'
;MLFNNLTRTNRLYFMAIQSDIVIIGSGVAGLSLAIQLASRRKDISIIVLAKTTESESNTNYAQGGIASVWDHETDDFKSHIDDTLDAGDDLCDPKIVRIVVEEGPVRVQELIDWGANFDKDNSGDYDL
;
A
#
# COMPACT_ATOMS: atom_id res chain seq x y z
N MET A 1 -21.17 57.02 -22.39
CA MET A 1 -22.33 56.58 -21.54
C MET A 1 -22.40 55.06 -21.65
N LEU A 2 -22.39 54.33 -20.54
CA LEU A 2 -22.54 52.89 -20.43
C LEU A 2 -21.32 52.01 -20.66
N PHE A 3 -20.52 51.81 -19.64
CA PHE A 3 -19.87 50.52 -19.32
C PHE A 3 -19.67 50.46 -17.81
N ASN A 4 -20.75 50.18 -17.10
CA ASN A 4 -20.73 49.78 -15.68
C ASN A 4 -21.56 48.55 -15.60
N ASN A 5 -20.95 47.36 -15.61
CA ASN A 5 -21.47 46.16 -14.98
C ASN A 5 -20.68 44.91 -15.39
N LEU A 6 -19.42 44.84 -14.96
CA LEU A 6 -18.68 43.59 -14.97
C LEU A 6 -17.81 43.50 -13.72
N THR A 7 -18.45 43.33 -12.55
CA THR A 7 -17.76 42.93 -11.34
C THR A 7 -18.71 42.12 -10.44
N ARG A 8 -19.03 40.93 -10.88
CA ARG A 8 -19.28 39.81 -9.98
C ARG A 8 -18.27 38.75 -10.32
N THR A 9 -17.06 38.97 -9.91
CA THR A 9 -16.04 37.92 -9.78
C THR A 9 -16.62 36.90 -8.82
N ASN A 10 -17.09 35.78 -9.33
CA ASN A 10 -17.29 34.56 -8.54
C ASN A 10 -15.93 34.24 -7.95
N ARG A 11 -15.67 34.73 -6.75
CA ARG A 11 -14.58 34.28 -5.93
C ARG A 11 -14.93 32.85 -5.52
N LEU A 12 -14.49 31.89 -6.32
CA LEU A 12 -14.41 30.50 -5.91
C LEU A 12 -13.52 30.50 -4.67
N TYR A 13 -14.14 30.44 -3.50
CA TYR A 13 -13.41 30.18 -2.27
C TYR A 13 -12.90 28.74 -2.36
N PHE A 14 -11.67 28.60 -2.86
CA PHE A 14 -10.96 27.35 -2.71
C PHE A 14 -10.73 27.16 -1.21
N MET A 15 -11.46 26.26 -0.58
CA MET A 15 -11.13 25.79 0.76
C MET A 15 -9.85 24.96 0.62
N ALA A 16 -8.71 25.56 0.92
CA ALA A 16 -7.46 24.81 0.99
C ALA A 16 -7.44 24.03 2.31
N ILE A 17 -7.29 22.73 2.20
CA ILE A 17 -6.99 21.87 3.35
C ILE A 17 -5.49 21.83 3.50
N GLN A 18 -5.00 22.16 4.69
CA GLN A 18 -3.58 22.14 5.01
C GLN A 18 -3.25 20.87 5.79
N SER A 19 -2.14 20.26 5.46
CA SER A 19 -1.60 19.12 6.21
C SER A 19 -0.08 19.12 6.12
N ASP A 20 0.57 18.43 7.05
CA ASP A 20 2.03 18.31 7.07
C ASP A 20 2.51 17.33 5.98
N ILE A 21 1.71 16.30 5.70
CA ILE A 21 2.03 15.28 4.69
C ILE A 21 0.80 14.99 3.83
N VAL A 22 1.01 14.91 2.52
CA VAL A 22 0.01 14.44 1.57
C VAL A 22 0.55 13.19 0.87
N ILE A 23 -0.19 12.09 0.98
CA ILE A 23 0.11 10.81 0.32
C ILE A 23 -0.87 10.67 -0.85
N ILE A 24 -0.33 10.46 -2.05
CA ILE A 24 -1.14 10.29 -3.27
C ILE A 24 -1.24 8.79 -3.58
N GLY A 25 -2.43 8.24 -3.44
CA GLY A 25 -2.76 6.84 -3.66
C GLY A 25 -3.12 6.10 -2.37
N SER A 26 -4.24 5.38 -2.41
CA SER A 26 -4.78 4.58 -1.30
C SER A 26 -4.56 3.07 -1.47
N GLY A 27 -3.59 2.67 -2.29
CA GLY A 27 -3.15 1.29 -2.38
C GLY A 27 -2.30 0.87 -1.17
N VAL A 28 -1.86 -0.39 -1.13
CA VAL A 28 -1.10 -0.96 0.00
C VAL A 28 0.09 -0.08 0.40
N ALA A 29 0.86 0.44 -0.56
CA ALA A 29 2.03 1.28 -0.26
C ALA A 29 1.65 2.59 0.43
N GLY A 30 0.64 3.30 -0.09
CA GLY A 30 0.20 4.58 0.48
C GLY A 30 -0.41 4.42 1.87
N LEU A 31 -1.24 3.39 2.06
CA LEU A 31 -1.87 3.11 3.35
C LEU A 31 -0.84 2.61 4.39
N SER A 32 0.10 1.75 4.00
CA SER A 32 1.19 1.30 4.88
C SER A 32 2.04 2.48 5.36
N LEU A 33 2.40 3.40 4.45
CA LEU A 33 3.11 4.61 4.81
C LEU A 33 2.31 5.48 5.79
N ALA A 34 1.01 5.67 5.53
CA ALA A 34 0.13 6.46 6.40
C ALA A 34 0.05 5.87 7.81
N ILE A 35 -0.15 4.54 7.92
CA ILE A 35 -0.22 3.84 9.21
C ILE A 35 1.12 3.96 9.97
N GLN A 36 2.24 3.71 9.29
CA GLN A 36 3.56 3.81 9.93
C GLN A 36 3.89 5.22 10.39
N LEU A 37 3.58 6.24 9.60
CA LEU A 37 3.75 7.63 10.00
C LEU A 37 2.88 7.99 11.19
N ALA A 38 1.59 7.66 11.15
CA ALA A 38 0.64 7.94 12.23
C ALA A 38 0.98 7.19 13.54
N SER A 39 1.59 6.01 13.45
CA SER A 39 2.04 5.27 14.63
C SER A 39 3.25 5.92 15.30
N ARG A 40 4.18 6.45 14.52
CA ARG A 40 5.45 7.02 14.99
C ARG A 40 5.36 8.51 15.37
N ARG A 41 4.45 9.25 14.72
CA ARG A 41 4.32 10.70 14.86
C ARG A 41 2.85 11.05 15.11
N LYS A 42 2.54 11.40 16.36
CA LYS A 42 1.18 11.80 16.79
C LYS A 42 0.91 13.29 16.61
N ASP A 43 1.94 14.04 16.29
CA ASP A 43 1.96 15.50 16.19
C ASP A 43 1.81 16.02 14.76
N ILE A 44 1.67 15.14 13.77
CA ILE A 44 1.51 15.52 12.36
C ILE A 44 0.13 15.18 11.81
N SER A 45 -0.30 16.00 10.88
CA SER A 45 -1.51 15.77 10.09
C SER A 45 -1.16 15.10 8.76
N ILE A 46 -1.89 14.03 8.41
CA ILE A 46 -1.66 13.25 7.19
C ILE A 46 -2.96 13.23 6.39
N ILE A 47 -2.87 13.53 5.10
CA ILE A 47 -3.96 13.38 4.14
C ILE A 47 -3.57 12.31 3.11
N VAL A 48 -4.46 11.34 2.91
CA VAL A 48 -4.35 10.37 1.81
C VAL A 48 -5.34 10.78 0.73
N LEU A 49 -4.83 11.04 -0.48
CA LEU A 49 -5.64 11.36 -1.65
C LEU A 49 -5.84 10.11 -2.50
N ALA A 50 -7.07 9.72 -2.71
CA ALA A 50 -7.46 8.66 -3.63
C ALA A 50 -8.14 9.24 -4.88
N LYS A 51 -8.05 8.52 -6.00
CA LYS A 51 -8.69 8.93 -7.26
C LYS A 51 -10.23 8.87 -7.16
N THR A 52 -10.73 7.92 -6.39
CA THR A 52 -12.15 7.68 -6.15
C THR A 52 -12.36 7.33 -4.66
N THR A 53 -13.21 6.38 -4.34
CA THR A 53 -13.42 5.88 -2.97
C THR A 53 -12.23 5.04 -2.51
N GLU A 54 -12.07 4.85 -1.20
CA GLU A 54 -10.99 4.07 -0.58
C GLU A 54 -10.90 2.64 -1.12
N SER A 55 -12.02 2.06 -1.52
CA SER A 55 -12.13 0.72 -2.09
C SER A 55 -11.65 0.61 -3.53
N GLU A 56 -11.47 1.71 -4.25
CA GLU A 56 -11.07 1.73 -5.66
C GLU A 56 -9.55 1.72 -5.81
N SER A 57 -8.92 0.59 -5.53
CA SER A 57 -7.48 0.41 -5.72
C SER A 57 -7.16 -0.94 -6.35
N ASN A 58 -6.02 -1.03 -7.05
CA ASN A 58 -5.54 -2.31 -7.57
C ASN A 58 -5.36 -3.35 -6.46
N THR A 59 -5.01 -2.92 -5.25
CA THR A 59 -4.90 -3.78 -4.08
C THR A 59 -6.25 -4.40 -3.69
N ASN A 60 -7.32 -3.61 -3.75
CA ASN A 60 -8.66 -4.13 -3.44
C ASN A 60 -9.20 -5.08 -4.53
N TYR A 61 -8.76 -4.91 -5.76
CA TYR A 61 -9.15 -5.77 -6.88
C TYR A 61 -8.18 -6.95 -7.11
N ALA A 62 -7.09 -7.01 -6.35
CA ALA A 62 -6.16 -8.13 -6.42
C ALA A 62 -6.87 -9.43 -6.02
N GLN A 63 -6.74 -10.45 -6.86
CA GLN A 63 -7.23 -11.80 -6.60
C GLN A 63 -6.03 -12.71 -6.37
N GLY A 64 -6.00 -13.37 -5.23
CA GLY A 64 -4.93 -14.29 -4.85
C GLY A 64 -4.28 -13.93 -3.51
N GLY A 65 -3.37 -14.78 -3.09
CA GLY A 65 -2.62 -14.65 -1.85
C GLY A 65 -1.40 -13.74 -1.99
N ILE A 66 -0.68 -13.61 -0.90
CA ILE A 66 0.65 -13.01 -0.84
C ILE A 66 1.66 -14.16 -0.78
N ALA A 67 2.54 -14.26 -1.79
CA ALA A 67 3.63 -15.21 -1.76
C ALA A 67 4.68 -14.74 -0.74
N SER A 68 5.01 -15.59 0.22
CA SER A 68 6.01 -15.32 1.25
C SER A 68 6.52 -16.64 1.81
N VAL A 69 7.80 -16.72 2.14
CA VAL A 69 8.36 -17.87 2.84
C VAL A 69 7.88 -17.84 4.29
N TRP A 70 6.84 -18.63 4.60
CA TRP A 70 6.22 -18.65 5.91
C TRP A 70 6.59 -19.87 6.72
N ASP A 71 6.65 -21.03 6.07
CA ASP A 71 7.05 -22.29 6.66
C ASP A 71 8.43 -22.73 6.12
N HIS A 72 9.47 -22.59 6.95
CA HIS A 72 10.84 -22.95 6.59
C HIS A 72 11.12 -24.46 6.52
N GLU A 73 10.14 -25.32 6.84
CA GLU A 73 10.29 -26.77 6.66
C GLU A 73 9.94 -27.18 5.22
N THR A 74 9.06 -26.45 4.57
CA THR A 74 8.53 -26.75 3.23
C THR A 74 8.95 -25.76 2.16
N ASP A 75 9.45 -24.57 2.55
CA ASP A 75 9.82 -23.50 1.63
C ASP A 75 11.13 -22.80 2.09
N ASP A 76 11.82 -22.19 1.15
CA ASP A 76 13.06 -21.43 1.43
C ASP A 76 13.21 -20.19 0.54
N PHE A 77 13.94 -19.21 1.05
CA PHE A 77 14.20 -17.96 0.34
C PHE A 77 14.87 -18.15 -1.01
N LYS A 78 15.76 -19.15 -1.13
CA LYS A 78 16.50 -19.37 -2.37
C LYS A 78 15.56 -19.83 -3.48
N SER A 79 14.71 -20.82 -3.19
CA SER A 79 13.72 -21.32 -4.16
C SER A 79 12.77 -20.18 -4.59
N HIS A 80 12.24 -19.42 -3.64
CA HIS A 80 11.36 -18.29 -3.96
C HIS A 80 12.05 -17.21 -4.81
N ILE A 81 13.34 -16.91 -4.54
CA ILE A 81 14.12 -15.97 -5.35
C ILE A 81 14.32 -16.51 -6.77
N ASP A 82 14.75 -17.77 -6.88
CA ASP A 82 15.03 -18.41 -8.17
C ASP A 82 13.75 -18.46 -9.03
N ASP A 83 12.62 -18.87 -8.47
CA ASP A 83 11.31 -18.90 -9.16
C ASP A 83 10.85 -17.51 -9.60
N THR A 84 11.07 -16.50 -8.75
CA THR A 84 10.74 -15.11 -9.10
C THR A 84 11.58 -14.59 -10.25
N LEU A 85 12.87 -14.91 -10.27
CA LEU A 85 13.78 -14.52 -11.35
C LEU A 85 13.44 -15.24 -12.65
N ASP A 86 13.13 -16.54 -12.58
CA ASP A 86 12.73 -17.34 -13.75
C ASP A 86 11.43 -16.81 -14.36
N ALA A 87 10.41 -16.60 -13.53
CA ALA A 87 9.13 -16.04 -13.97
C ALA A 87 9.26 -14.60 -14.52
N GLY A 88 10.24 -13.87 -14.06
CA GLY A 88 10.54 -12.50 -14.50
C GLY A 88 11.23 -12.37 -15.83
N ASP A 89 11.68 -13.46 -16.45
CA ASP A 89 12.26 -13.52 -17.81
C ASP A 89 13.31 -12.41 -18.06
N ASP A 90 14.34 -12.34 -17.21
CA ASP A 90 15.42 -11.34 -17.21
C ASP A 90 14.99 -9.87 -16.97
N LEU A 91 13.74 -9.59 -16.71
CA LEU A 91 13.26 -8.23 -16.42
C LEU A 91 13.43 -7.80 -14.95
N CYS A 92 13.73 -8.75 -14.06
CA CYS A 92 13.89 -8.50 -12.65
C CYS A 92 15.32 -8.07 -12.27
N ASP A 93 15.44 -7.12 -11.34
CA ASP A 93 16.71 -6.85 -10.67
C ASP A 93 16.91 -7.88 -9.53
N PRO A 94 17.93 -8.77 -9.60
CA PRO A 94 18.11 -9.82 -8.59
C PRO A 94 18.34 -9.30 -7.17
N LYS A 95 18.90 -8.09 -7.03
CA LYS A 95 19.09 -7.47 -5.71
C LYS A 95 17.76 -7.05 -5.10
N ILE A 96 16.87 -6.50 -5.92
CA ILE A 96 15.55 -6.08 -5.46
C ILE A 96 14.69 -7.30 -5.14
N VAL A 97 14.71 -8.33 -6.00
CA VAL A 97 14.01 -9.60 -5.74
C VAL A 97 14.43 -10.18 -4.39
N ARG A 98 15.73 -10.26 -4.11
CA ARG A 98 16.24 -10.74 -2.82
C ARG A 98 15.70 -9.94 -1.65
N ILE A 99 15.74 -8.61 -1.70
CA ILE A 99 15.23 -7.74 -0.64
C ILE A 99 13.72 -8.00 -0.40
N VAL A 100 12.94 -8.06 -1.47
CA VAL A 100 11.48 -8.28 -1.37
C VAL A 100 11.17 -9.63 -0.77
N VAL A 101 11.84 -10.69 -1.21
CA VAL A 101 11.60 -12.05 -0.74
C VAL A 101 12.05 -12.23 0.71
N GLU A 102 13.26 -11.77 1.06
CA GLU A 102 13.81 -11.91 2.41
C GLU A 102 13.06 -11.05 3.46
N GLU A 103 12.55 -9.87 3.07
CA GLU A 103 11.74 -9.04 3.95
C GLU A 103 10.25 -9.45 3.98
N GLY A 104 9.80 -10.27 3.03
CA GLY A 104 8.39 -10.66 2.85
C GLY A 104 7.70 -11.09 4.14
N PRO A 105 8.22 -12.08 4.88
CA PRO A 105 7.58 -12.58 6.11
C PRO A 105 7.35 -11.49 7.15
N VAL A 106 8.33 -10.60 7.34
CA VAL A 106 8.21 -9.49 8.29
C VAL A 106 7.12 -8.51 7.84
N ARG A 107 7.03 -8.23 6.53
CA ARG A 107 6.01 -7.29 6.00
C ARG A 107 4.61 -7.90 6.07
N VAL A 108 4.47 -9.20 5.85
CA VAL A 108 3.18 -9.91 6.02
C VAL A 108 2.76 -9.89 7.50
N GLN A 109 3.69 -10.14 8.42
CA GLN A 109 3.39 -10.05 9.85
C GLN A 109 2.92 -8.64 10.26
N GLU A 110 3.54 -7.58 9.74
CA GLU A 110 3.07 -6.21 9.99
C GLU A 110 1.63 -5.99 9.52
N LEU A 111 1.23 -6.55 8.37
CA LEU A 111 -0.16 -6.47 7.90
C LEU A 111 -1.12 -7.17 8.86
N ILE A 112 -0.73 -8.33 9.37
CA ILE A 112 -1.51 -9.08 10.37
C ILE A 112 -1.66 -8.26 11.64
N ASP A 113 -0.57 -7.68 12.13
CA ASP A 113 -0.55 -6.85 13.34
C ASP A 113 -1.43 -5.59 13.20
N TRP A 114 -1.58 -5.08 11.98
CA TRP A 114 -2.49 -3.96 11.67
C TRP A 114 -3.94 -4.40 11.47
N GLY A 115 -4.23 -5.70 11.54
CA GLY A 115 -5.58 -6.26 11.49
C GLY A 115 -6.02 -6.77 10.12
N ALA A 116 -5.08 -7.02 9.19
CA ALA A 116 -5.42 -7.73 7.96
C ALA A 116 -5.87 -9.16 8.27
N ASN A 117 -7.02 -9.54 7.71
CA ASN A 117 -7.61 -10.86 7.87
C ASN A 117 -7.19 -11.71 6.67
N PHE A 118 -6.28 -12.65 6.90
CA PHE A 118 -5.95 -13.69 5.94
C PHE A 118 -6.79 -14.94 6.23
N ASP A 119 -7.04 -15.72 5.19
CA ASP A 119 -7.77 -16.97 5.34
C ASP A 119 -7.00 -17.96 6.23
N LYS A 120 -7.75 -18.77 6.95
CA LYS A 120 -7.21 -19.76 7.88
C LYS A 120 -7.85 -21.09 7.61
N ASP A 121 -7.08 -22.14 7.81
CA ASP A 121 -7.56 -23.51 7.75
C ASP A 121 -8.46 -23.87 8.95
N ASN A 122 -8.94 -25.12 8.99
CA ASN A 122 -9.82 -25.61 10.06
C ASN A 122 -9.14 -25.71 11.44
N SER A 123 -7.80 -25.68 11.49
CA SER A 123 -7.02 -25.66 12.73
C SER A 123 -6.78 -24.25 13.27
N GLY A 124 -7.02 -23.25 12.46
CA GLY A 124 -6.82 -21.84 12.79
C GLY A 124 -5.44 -21.32 12.37
N ASP A 125 -4.66 -22.12 11.65
CA ASP A 125 -3.42 -21.71 11.02
C ASP A 125 -3.69 -21.01 9.68
N TYR A 126 -2.74 -20.18 9.21
CA TYR A 126 -2.88 -19.54 7.92
C TYR A 126 -2.92 -20.59 6.80
N ASP A 127 -3.83 -20.38 5.83
CA ASP A 127 -3.95 -21.24 4.65
C ASP A 127 -2.79 -20.94 3.71
N LEU A 128 -1.85 -21.91 3.58
CA LEU A 128 -0.58 -21.79 2.85
C LEU A 128 -0.61 -22.57 1.54
#